data_4e0ecdef959cff762bfb51cd6cf95b7f
#
_entry.id   4e0ecdef959cff762bfb51cd6cf95b7f
#
_cell.length_a   1.000
_cell.length_b   1.000
_cell.length_c   1.000
_cell.angle_alpha   90.00
_cell.angle_beta   90.00
_cell.angle_gamma   90.00
#
_symmetry.space_group_name_H-M   'P 1'
#
loop_
_entity.id
_entity.type
_entity.pdbx_description
1 polymer ?
#
loop_
_entity_poly.entity_id
_entity_poly.type
_entity_poly.pdbx_seq_one_letter_code
_entity_poly.pdbx_strand_id
1 'polypeptide(L)'
;MADVALDSSRSTAKNATRRKSGSLHNALKRKSTTAFLMTLPLILLVAILVIYPAFYSLHLATLNKSMQRFVGLSNFTFLFKRETFWLVVQQSCIFAITAVIFKALIGFIVAHFVHNIPAKGQRKWRGMLLVPWVIPPAMSTLGWLWLFDPSYSAFNYTLGLFGIGPIPWTGDANWARFSVILVNIWYGMPFFMIMYLAALKSVPDQLYEAAEIDGANWWQKIWYITLPMMRNIIAITALFSLIVTFANFDIVRILTAGGPVDQTHVFATWAFHLGIVGGDLPLGASVSLFMVPILAIAAVFILRDITRRGSEV
;
A
#
# COMPACT_ATOMS: atom_id res chain seq x y z
N MET A 1 58.66 -26.46 -49.54
CA MET A 1 58.42 -25.48 -48.42
C MET A 1 57.17 -24.63 -48.56
N ALA A 2 56.47 -24.60 -49.71
CA ALA A 2 55.28 -23.81 -49.95
C ALA A 2 53.97 -24.43 -49.38
N ASP A 3 53.91 -25.77 -49.35
CA ASP A 3 52.67 -26.48 -48.94
C ASP A 3 52.38 -26.48 -47.40
N VAL A 4 53.43 -26.30 -46.58
CA VAL A 4 53.26 -26.24 -45.08
C VAL A 4 52.69 -24.90 -44.61
N ALA A 5 52.92 -23.84 -45.39
CA ALA A 5 52.42 -22.49 -45.04
C ALA A 5 50.90 -22.31 -45.31
N LEU A 6 50.35 -23.03 -46.30
CA LEU A 6 48.94 -22.95 -46.68
C LEU A 6 48.02 -23.74 -45.72
N ASP A 7 48.51 -24.76 -45.04
CA ASP A 7 47.75 -25.59 -44.13
C ASP A 7 47.63 -24.93 -42.71
N SER A 8 48.64 -24.16 -42.30
CA SER A 8 48.62 -23.41 -41.05
C SER A 8 47.66 -22.25 -41.10
N SER A 9 47.46 -21.60 -42.26
CA SER A 9 46.52 -20.47 -42.41
C SER A 9 45.05 -20.93 -42.45
N ARG A 10 44.79 -22.14 -43.00
CA ARG A 10 43.43 -22.73 -42.96
C ARG A 10 43.02 -23.24 -41.58
N SER A 11 43.96 -23.72 -40.78
CA SER A 11 43.71 -24.16 -39.40
C SER A 11 43.39 -23.01 -38.47
N THR A 12 44.07 -21.86 -38.61
CA THR A 12 43.79 -20.65 -37.80
C THR A 12 42.47 -19.99 -38.14
N ALA A 13 42.06 -19.95 -39.42
CA ALA A 13 40.78 -19.41 -39.84
C ALA A 13 39.58 -20.28 -39.36
N LYS A 14 39.72 -21.62 -39.37
CA LYS A 14 38.68 -22.54 -38.88
C LYS A 14 38.50 -22.48 -37.36
N ASN A 15 39.57 -22.18 -36.60
CA ASN A 15 39.50 -22.01 -35.15
C ASN A 15 38.93 -20.64 -34.73
N ALA A 16 39.10 -19.60 -35.54
CA ALA A 16 38.53 -18.26 -35.25
C ALA A 16 37.00 -18.20 -35.40
N THR A 17 36.47 -18.91 -36.43
CA THR A 17 34.99 -19.00 -36.61
C THR A 17 34.31 -19.90 -35.58
N ARG A 18 34.99 -20.92 -35.08
CA ARG A 18 34.45 -21.84 -34.06
C ARG A 18 34.40 -21.22 -32.67
N ARG A 19 35.23 -20.20 -32.37
CA ARG A 19 35.24 -19.48 -31.08
C ARG A 19 34.04 -18.52 -30.90
N LYS A 20 33.48 -17.95 -31.98
CA LYS A 20 32.34 -17.01 -31.90
C LYS A 20 31.00 -17.69 -31.65
N SER A 21 30.79 -18.91 -32.17
CA SER A 21 29.51 -19.63 -31.94
C SER A 21 29.40 -20.25 -30.53
N GLY A 22 30.53 -20.62 -29.92
CA GLY A 22 30.56 -21.18 -28.57
C GLY A 22 30.30 -20.15 -27.46
N SER A 23 30.54 -18.86 -27.71
CA SER A 23 30.38 -17.78 -26.74
C SER A 23 28.91 -17.48 -26.45
N LEU A 24 28.06 -17.41 -27.46
CA LEU A 24 26.60 -17.15 -27.29
C LEU A 24 25.88 -18.34 -26.65
N HIS A 25 26.22 -19.57 -27.07
CA HIS A 25 25.63 -20.78 -26.50
C HIS A 25 26.01 -20.98 -25.01
N ASN A 26 27.25 -20.68 -24.65
CA ASN A 26 27.74 -20.75 -23.28
C ASN A 26 27.21 -19.58 -22.42
N ALA A 27 26.96 -18.41 -23.00
CA ALA A 27 26.32 -17.29 -22.31
C ALA A 27 24.85 -17.61 -22.01
N LEU A 28 24.14 -18.26 -22.94
CA LEU A 28 22.73 -18.69 -22.73
C LEU A 28 22.59 -19.80 -21.69
N LYS A 29 23.63 -20.66 -21.52
CA LYS A 29 23.64 -21.74 -20.51
C LYS A 29 24.05 -21.27 -19.08
N ARG A 30 24.51 -20.04 -18.91
CA ARG A 30 24.76 -19.50 -17.56
C ARG A 30 23.46 -19.46 -16.78
N LYS A 31 23.43 -20.02 -15.56
CA LYS A 31 22.27 -20.01 -14.66
C LYS A 31 21.67 -18.60 -14.51
N SER A 32 22.52 -17.58 -14.49
CA SER A 32 22.13 -16.16 -14.44
C SER A 32 21.36 -15.70 -15.69
N THR A 33 21.78 -16.10 -16.91
CA THR A 33 21.11 -15.74 -18.17
C THR A 33 19.78 -16.45 -18.33
N THR A 34 19.73 -17.73 -17.94
CA THR A 34 18.47 -18.50 -17.93
C THR A 34 17.48 -17.89 -16.93
N ALA A 35 17.93 -17.56 -15.73
CA ALA A 35 17.08 -16.87 -14.74
C ALA A 35 16.57 -15.53 -15.26
N PHE A 36 17.43 -14.71 -15.89
CA PHE A 36 17.03 -13.43 -16.50
C PHE A 36 15.99 -13.63 -17.63
N LEU A 37 16.18 -14.60 -18.51
CA LEU A 37 15.23 -14.89 -19.59
C LEU A 37 13.90 -15.38 -19.05
N MET A 38 13.89 -16.15 -17.95
CA MET A 38 12.65 -16.59 -17.30
C MET A 38 11.91 -15.43 -16.62
N THR A 39 12.62 -14.43 -16.09
CA THR A 39 12.02 -13.24 -15.49
C THR A 39 11.69 -12.14 -16.50
N LEU A 40 12.22 -12.21 -17.73
CA LEU A 40 12.05 -11.19 -18.77
C LEU A 40 10.58 -10.88 -19.09
N PRO A 41 9.65 -11.84 -19.22
CA PRO A 41 8.24 -11.55 -19.47
C PRO A 41 7.63 -10.70 -18.36
N LEU A 42 7.96 -11.01 -17.10
CA LEU A 42 7.51 -10.22 -15.95
C LEU A 42 8.11 -8.81 -15.97
N ILE A 43 9.40 -8.68 -16.25
CA ILE A 43 10.08 -7.38 -16.35
C ILE A 43 9.44 -6.51 -17.43
N LEU A 44 9.16 -7.09 -18.62
CA LEU A 44 8.49 -6.38 -19.71
C LEU A 44 7.08 -5.95 -19.32
N LEU A 45 6.32 -6.83 -18.66
CA LEU A 45 4.98 -6.51 -18.18
C LEU A 45 5.01 -5.34 -17.19
N VAL A 46 5.93 -5.36 -16.22
CA VAL A 46 6.10 -4.26 -15.26
C VAL A 46 6.56 -2.98 -15.98
N ALA A 47 7.48 -3.08 -16.95
CA ALA A 47 7.94 -1.92 -17.70
C ALA A 47 6.80 -1.26 -18.48
N ILE A 48 5.93 -2.02 -19.12
CA ILE A 48 4.82 -1.50 -19.93
C ILE A 48 3.68 -1.00 -19.07
N LEU A 49 3.29 -1.74 -18.01
CA LEU A 49 2.10 -1.43 -17.24
C LEU A 49 2.34 -0.50 -16.06
N VAL A 50 3.57 -0.39 -15.56
CA VAL A 50 3.90 0.43 -14.39
C VAL A 50 4.86 1.56 -14.75
N ILE A 51 6.02 1.22 -15.34
CA ILE A 51 7.08 2.21 -15.59
C ILE A 51 6.65 3.20 -16.68
N TYR A 52 6.12 2.72 -17.81
CA TYR A 52 5.67 3.59 -18.89
C TYR A 52 4.56 4.57 -18.45
N PRO A 53 3.45 4.17 -17.80
CA PRO A 53 2.45 5.10 -17.31
C PRO A 53 2.99 6.08 -16.27
N ALA A 54 3.94 5.68 -15.43
CA ALA A 54 4.58 6.59 -14.47
C ALA A 54 5.35 7.71 -15.17
N PHE A 55 6.19 7.38 -16.16
CA PHE A 55 6.89 8.40 -16.96
C PHE A 55 5.93 9.22 -17.81
N TYR A 56 4.87 8.61 -18.35
CA TYR A 56 3.85 9.34 -19.09
C TYR A 56 3.10 10.33 -18.20
N SER A 57 2.80 9.97 -16.95
CA SER A 57 2.21 10.90 -15.98
C SER A 57 3.12 12.09 -15.67
N LEU A 58 4.44 11.87 -15.57
CA LEU A 58 5.42 12.95 -15.43
C LEU A 58 5.38 13.89 -16.63
N HIS A 59 5.39 13.35 -17.85
CA HIS A 59 5.27 14.15 -19.07
C HIS A 59 3.94 14.91 -19.10
N LEU A 60 2.84 14.24 -18.82
CA LEU A 60 1.50 14.82 -18.82
C LEU A 60 1.40 16.01 -17.84
N ALA A 61 1.97 15.87 -16.64
CA ALA A 61 1.97 16.92 -15.62
C ALA A 61 2.70 18.22 -16.06
N THR A 62 3.54 18.14 -17.10
CA THR A 62 4.24 19.31 -17.65
C THR A 62 3.53 19.98 -18.82
N LEU A 63 2.36 19.49 -19.22
CA LEU A 63 1.57 20.00 -20.33
C LEU A 63 0.46 20.93 -19.83
N ASN A 64 -0.04 21.79 -20.74
CA ASN A 64 -1.24 22.58 -20.50
C ASN A 64 -2.50 21.71 -20.57
N LYS A 65 -3.65 22.23 -20.16
CA LYS A 65 -4.94 21.53 -20.15
C LYS A 65 -5.30 20.87 -21.49
N SER A 66 -4.97 21.52 -22.64
CA SER A 66 -5.20 20.94 -23.97
C SER A 66 -4.16 19.91 -24.41
N MET A 67 -3.14 19.64 -23.59
CA MET A 67 -2.03 18.70 -23.85
C MET A 67 -1.21 19.01 -25.11
N GLN A 68 -1.26 20.26 -25.61
CA GLN A 68 -0.59 20.67 -26.84
C GLN A 68 0.68 21.49 -26.58
N ARG A 69 0.79 22.12 -25.40
CA ARG A 69 1.88 23.03 -25.07
C ARG A 69 2.57 22.61 -23.78
N PHE A 70 3.89 22.59 -23.83
CA PHE A 70 4.73 22.38 -22.64
C PHE A 70 4.69 23.65 -21.76
N VAL A 71 4.36 23.49 -20.49
CA VAL A 71 4.25 24.58 -19.49
C VAL A 71 5.16 24.34 -18.28
N GLY A 72 6.00 23.31 -18.34
CA GLY A 72 6.95 22.98 -17.28
C GLY A 72 6.26 22.71 -15.94
N LEU A 73 6.65 23.44 -14.90
CA LEU A 73 6.14 23.26 -13.53
C LEU A 73 4.92 24.15 -13.21
N SER A 74 4.29 24.79 -14.21
CA SER A 74 3.15 25.69 -13.97
C SER A 74 1.97 25.03 -13.26
N ASN A 75 1.67 23.78 -13.57
CA ASN A 75 0.60 23.01 -12.90
C ASN A 75 0.90 22.84 -11.41
N PHE A 76 2.13 22.56 -11.05
CA PHE A 76 2.56 22.43 -9.66
C PHE A 76 2.48 23.76 -8.90
N THR A 77 2.97 24.84 -9.50
CA THR A 77 2.89 26.18 -8.90
C THR A 77 1.46 26.66 -8.75
N PHE A 78 0.59 26.32 -9.69
CA PHE A 78 -0.84 26.57 -9.60
C PHE A 78 -1.51 25.81 -8.46
N LEU A 79 -1.18 24.53 -8.28
CA LEU A 79 -1.69 23.72 -7.16
C LEU A 79 -1.26 24.27 -5.81
N PHE A 80 0.01 24.63 -5.64
CA PHE A 80 0.52 25.17 -4.36
C PHE A 80 -0.17 26.47 -3.92
N LYS A 81 -0.71 27.24 -4.85
CA LYS A 81 -1.44 28.48 -4.56
C LYS A 81 -2.90 28.24 -4.16
N ARG A 82 -3.42 27.03 -4.32
CA ARG A 82 -4.81 26.69 -3.98
C ARG A 82 -4.94 26.21 -2.54
N GLU A 83 -5.86 26.78 -1.79
CA GLU A 83 -6.19 26.33 -0.44
C GLU A 83 -6.66 24.87 -0.42
N THR A 84 -7.47 24.48 -1.42
CA THR A 84 -7.95 23.09 -1.58
C THR A 84 -6.79 22.09 -1.67
N PHE A 85 -5.65 22.45 -2.26
CA PHE A 85 -4.49 21.57 -2.32
C PHE A 85 -3.99 21.22 -0.91
N TRP A 86 -3.80 22.22 -0.06
CA TRP A 86 -3.34 22.02 1.31
C TRP A 86 -4.35 21.29 2.17
N LEU A 87 -5.65 21.53 1.93
CA LEU A 87 -6.71 20.77 2.53
C LEU A 87 -6.61 19.28 2.18
N VAL A 88 -6.41 18.95 0.90
CA VAL A 88 -6.23 17.56 0.42
C VAL A 88 -4.98 16.91 0.99
N VAL A 89 -3.86 17.64 1.09
CA VAL A 89 -2.64 17.17 1.77
C VAL A 89 -2.95 16.78 3.21
N GLN A 90 -3.58 17.69 3.96
CA GLN A 90 -3.95 17.47 5.35
C GLN A 90 -4.91 16.28 5.50
N GLN A 91 -5.95 16.21 4.68
CA GLN A 91 -6.94 15.13 4.71
C GLN A 91 -6.31 13.77 4.38
N SER A 92 -5.44 13.72 3.36
CA SER A 92 -4.74 12.48 3.01
C SER A 92 -3.85 11.98 4.15
N CYS A 93 -3.16 12.88 4.82
CA CYS A 93 -2.33 12.54 5.98
C CYS A 93 -3.18 12.08 7.17
N ILE A 94 -4.23 12.83 7.53
CA ILE A 94 -5.14 12.46 8.63
C ILE A 94 -5.78 11.09 8.34
N PHE A 95 -6.33 10.90 7.15
CA PHE A 95 -6.96 9.65 6.73
C PHE A 95 -5.99 8.47 6.85
N ALA A 96 -4.80 8.59 6.24
CA ALA A 96 -3.86 7.49 6.19
C ALA A 96 -3.26 7.16 7.56
N ILE A 97 -2.80 8.16 8.30
CA ILE A 97 -2.16 7.97 9.60
C ILE A 97 -3.17 7.41 10.62
N THR A 98 -4.35 8.04 10.72
CA THR A 98 -5.38 7.59 11.67
C THR A 98 -5.85 6.18 11.34
N ALA A 99 -6.16 5.89 10.08
CA ALA A 99 -6.60 4.56 9.68
C ALA A 99 -5.53 3.49 9.95
N VAL A 100 -4.24 3.76 9.66
CA VAL A 100 -3.15 2.80 9.90
C VAL A 100 -2.95 2.54 11.39
N ILE A 101 -2.96 3.60 12.23
CA ILE A 101 -2.83 3.45 13.68
C ILE A 101 -3.94 2.57 14.24
N PHE A 102 -5.21 2.87 13.92
CA PHE A 102 -6.32 2.08 14.43
C PHE A 102 -6.37 0.67 13.88
N LYS A 103 -6.02 0.45 12.59
CA LYS A 103 -5.85 -0.91 12.03
C LYS A 103 -4.77 -1.68 12.77
N ALA A 104 -3.65 -1.06 13.08
CA ALA A 104 -2.56 -1.69 13.82
C ALA A 104 -2.99 -2.07 15.25
N LEU A 105 -3.64 -1.14 15.96
CA LEU A 105 -4.11 -1.38 17.33
C LEU A 105 -5.17 -2.49 17.38
N ILE A 106 -6.23 -2.35 16.59
CA ILE A 106 -7.35 -3.31 16.58
C ILE A 106 -6.85 -4.66 16.04
N GLY A 107 -6.04 -4.64 14.97
CA GLY A 107 -5.43 -5.85 14.41
C GLY A 107 -4.55 -6.59 15.41
N PHE A 108 -3.77 -5.88 16.23
CA PHE A 108 -2.97 -6.47 17.30
C PHE A 108 -3.84 -7.11 18.39
N ILE A 109 -4.86 -6.38 18.87
CA ILE A 109 -5.80 -6.90 19.86
C ILE A 109 -6.47 -8.17 19.35
N VAL A 110 -7.01 -8.12 18.13
CA VAL A 110 -7.71 -9.27 17.53
C VAL A 110 -6.74 -10.44 17.27
N ALA A 111 -5.52 -10.17 16.80
CA ALA A 111 -4.50 -11.22 16.60
C ALA A 111 -4.14 -11.90 17.92
N HIS A 112 -3.99 -11.12 19.00
CA HIS A 112 -3.69 -11.65 20.33
C HIS A 112 -4.84 -12.52 20.86
N PHE A 113 -6.10 -12.08 20.72
CA PHE A 113 -7.25 -12.93 21.08
C PHE A 113 -7.29 -14.22 20.27
N VAL A 114 -7.11 -14.14 18.94
CA VAL A 114 -7.12 -15.33 18.07
C VAL A 114 -5.95 -16.26 18.38
N HIS A 115 -4.78 -15.73 18.76
CA HIS A 115 -3.61 -16.53 19.16
C HIS A 115 -3.91 -17.39 20.37
N ASN A 116 -4.63 -16.87 21.36
CA ASN A 116 -4.95 -17.56 22.61
C ASN A 116 -6.14 -18.54 22.52
N ILE A 117 -6.85 -18.60 21.39
CA ILE A 117 -7.92 -19.56 21.19
C ILE A 117 -7.31 -20.95 20.83
N PRO A 118 -7.90 -22.08 21.30
CA PRO A 118 -7.47 -23.42 20.89
C PRO A 118 -7.41 -23.59 19.38
N ALA A 119 -6.42 -24.33 18.86
CA ALA A 119 -6.10 -24.45 17.43
C ALA A 119 -7.31 -24.77 16.53
N LYS A 120 -8.25 -25.60 16.99
CA LYS A 120 -9.49 -25.90 16.27
C LYS A 120 -10.39 -24.68 16.06
N GLY A 121 -10.42 -23.76 17.02
CA GLY A 121 -11.18 -22.50 16.94
C GLY A 121 -10.51 -21.44 16.08
N GLN A 122 -9.18 -21.36 16.10
CA GLN A 122 -8.42 -20.33 15.37
C GLN A 122 -8.76 -20.29 13.87
N ARG A 123 -8.93 -21.47 13.23
CA ARG A 123 -9.25 -21.54 11.79
C ARG A 123 -10.60 -20.89 11.48
N LYS A 124 -11.61 -21.15 12.31
CA LYS A 124 -12.96 -20.60 12.15
C LYS A 124 -12.96 -19.08 12.34
N TRP A 125 -12.36 -18.60 13.44
CA TRP A 125 -12.30 -17.17 13.72
C TRP A 125 -11.52 -16.40 12.69
N ARG A 126 -10.38 -16.89 12.22
CA ARG A 126 -9.62 -16.29 11.12
C ARG A 126 -10.47 -16.17 9.84
N GLY A 127 -11.21 -17.24 9.49
CA GLY A 127 -12.07 -17.22 8.32
C GLY A 127 -13.16 -16.15 8.41
N MET A 128 -13.83 -16.04 9.55
CA MET A 128 -14.88 -15.03 9.78
C MET A 128 -14.33 -13.59 9.77
N LEU A 129 -13.20 -13.38 10.43
CA LEU A 129 -12.57 -12.05 10.53
C LEU A 129 -11.95 -11.58 9.22
N LEU A 130 -11.69 -12.49 8.26
CA LEU A 130 -11.18 -12.16 6.93
C LEU A 130 -12.26 -11.67 5.97
N VAL A 131 -13.53 -11.87 6.26
CA VAL A 131 -14.65 -11.53 5.37
C VAL A 131 -14.57 -10.09 4.85
N PRO A 132 -14.31 -9.06 5.68
CA PRO A 132 -14.20 -7.69 5.19
C PRO A 132 -13.16 -7.51 4.10
N TRP A 133 -12.04 -8.19 4.20
CA TRP A 133 -10.90 -8.04 3.28
C TRP A 133 -11.03 -8.86 1.99
N VAL A 134 -11.84 -9.91 2.00
CA VAL A 134 -12.09 -10.76 0.83
C VAL A 134 -13.11 -10.13 -0.11
N ILE A 135 -14.06 -9.36 0.42
CA ILE A 135 -15.08 -8.68 -0.38
C ILE A 135 -14.42 -7.54 -1.18
N PRO A 136 -14.72 -7.38 -2.48
CA PRO A 136 -14.19 -6.25 -3.25
C PRO A 136 -14.50 -4.91 -2.58
N PRO A 137 -13.51 -3.97 -2.49
CA PRO A 137 -13.67 -2.71 -1.75
C PRO A 137 -14.90 -1.91 -2.15
N ALA A 138 -15.16 -1.81 -3.46
CA ALA A 138 -16.29 -1.07 -3.98
C ALA A 138 -17.63 -1.65 -3.49
N MET A 139 -17.79 -2.97 -3.52
CA MET A 139 -19.03 -3.64 -3.08
C MET A 139 -19.25 -3.47 -1.57
N SER A 140 -18.20 -3.67 -0.77
CA SER A 140 -18.32 -3.50 0.67
C SER A 140 -18.64 -2.05 1.03
N THR A 141 -18.08 -1.09 0.31
CA THR A 141 -18.33 0.34 0.54
C THR A 141 -19.76 0.75 0.19
N LEU A 142 -20.35 0.16 -0.86
CA LEU A 142 -21.79 0.37 -1.14
C LEU A 142 -22.68 -0.11 0.00
N GLY A 143 -22.34 -1.23 0.64
CA GLY A 143 -23.03 -1.69 1.85
C GLY A 143 -22.94 -0.68 3.00
N TRP A 144 -21.76 -0.10 3.21
CA TRP A 144 -21.55 0.95 4.21
C TRP A 144 -22.28 2.25 3.85
N LEU A 145 -22.33 2.64 2.56
CA LEU A 145 -23.10 3.80 2.11
C LEU A 145 -24.57 3.65 2.46
N TRP A 146 -25.12 2.46 2.34
CA TRP A 146 -26.49 2.16 2.74
C TRP A 146 -26.71 2.23 4.24
N LEU A 147 -25.74 1.74 5.02
CA LEU A 147 -25.79 1.84 6.48
C LEU A 147 -25.70 3.30 6.97
N PHE A 148 -25.06 4.18 6.21
CA PHE A 148 -24.91 5.62 6.51
C PHE A 148 -25.97 6.50 5.84
N ASP A 149 -26.98 5.94 5.16
CA ASP A 149 -28.01 6.69 4.47
C ASP A 149 -28.75 7.64 5.44
N PRO A 150 -28.92 8.93 5.10
CA PRO A 150 -29.55 9.88 6.02
C PRO A 150 -30.98 9.53 6.41
N SER A 151 -31.72 8.87 5.53
CA SER A 151 -33.16 8.57 5.70
C SER A 151 -33.42 7.18 6.28
N TYR A 152 -32.60 6.20 5.88
CA TYR A 152 -32.82 4.78 6.21
C TYR A 152 -31.64 4.15 6.93
N SER A 153 -30.78 4.94 7.57
CA SER A 153 -29.62 4.45 8.29
C SER A 153 -29.97 3.47 9.41
N ALA A 154 -29.48 2.25 9.30
CA ALA A 154 -29.60 1.28 10.38
C ALA A 154 -28.90 1.75 11.65
N PHE A 155 -27.81 2.51 11.53
CA PHE A 155 -27.11 3.10 12.69
C PHE A 155 -27.94 4.19 13.34
N ASN A 156 -28.54 5.12 12.58
CA ASN A 156 -29.39 6.15 13.14
C ASN A 156 -30.66 5.57 13.78
N TYR A 157 -31.24 4.53 13.18
CA TYR A 157 -32.35 3.80 13.79
C TYR A 157 -31.96 3.24 15.16
N THR A 158 -30.80 2.54 15.21
CA THR A 158 -30.31 1.94 16.45
C THR A 158 -29.98 3.00 17.51
N LEU A 159 -29.34 4.11 17.12
CA LEU A 159 -29.05 5.24 18.02
C LEU A 159 -30.33 5.89 18.55
N GLY A 160 -31.36 6.01 17.72
CA GLY A 160 -32.68 6.51 18.08
C GLY A 160 -33.35 5.70 19.20
N LEU A 161 -33.11 4.38 19.27
CA LEU A 161 -33.59 3.53 20.37
C LEU A 161 -32.99 3.93 21.73
N PHE A 162 -31.82 4.56 21.73
CA PHE A 162 -31.13 5.07 22.92
C PHE A 162 -31.36 6.57 23.14
N GLY A 163 -32.28 7.19 22.38
CA GLY A 163 -32.56 8.63 22.47
C GLY A 163 -31.48 9.54 21.86
N ILE A 164 -30.56 8.98 21.06
CA ILE A 164 -29.53 9.74 20.37
C ILE A 164 -30.09 10.19 19.02
N GLY A 165 -30.02 11.52 18.75
CA GLY A 165 -30.49 12.08 17.47
C GLY A 165 -29.74 11.57 16.26
N PRO A 166 -30.30 11.74 15.04
CA PRO A 166 -29.67 11.24 13.82
C PRO A 166 -28.32 11.92 13.55
N ILE A 167 -27.33 11.11 13.24
CA ILE A 167 -25.98 11.56 12.87
C ILE A 167 -25.91 11.70 11.36
N PRO A 168 -25.44 12.85 10.83
CA PRO A 168 -25.26 13.07 9.40
C PRO A 168 -23.93 12.45 8.91
N TRP A 169 -23.85 11.12 8.86
CA TRP A 169 -22.64 10.32 8.62
C TRP A 169 -21.82 10.75 7.40
N THR A 170 -22.46 11.24 6.35
CA THR A 170 -21.83 11.71 5.11
C THR A 170 -22.14 13.17 4.77
N GLY A 171 -23.04 13.80 5.54
CA GLY A 171 -23.52 15.16 5.30
C GLY A 171 -22.77 16.24 6.07
N ASP A 172 -22.08 15.91 7.16
CA ASP A 172 -21.21 16.80 7.91
C ASP A 172 -19.73 16.47 7.69
N ALA A 173 -18.86 17.47 7.63
CA ALA A 173 -17.45 17.29 7.30
C ALA A 173 -16.69 16.37 8.28
N ASN A 174 -16.96 16.49 9.58
CA ASN A 174 -16.29 15.68 10.60
C ASN A 174 -16.82 14.24 10.60
N TRP A 175 -18.14 14.09 10.49
CA TRP A 175 -18.76 12.77 10.39
C TRP A 175 -18.42 12.06 9.11
N ALA A 176 -18.35 12.76 7.97
CA ALA A 176 -17.92 12.20 6.71
C ALA A 176 -16.46 11.70 6.76
N ARG A 177 -15.58 12.49 7.38
CA ARG A 177 -14.18 12.10 7.62
C ARG A 177 -14.09 10.88 8.54
N PHE A 178 -14.84 10.87 9.62
CA PHE A 178 -14.94 9.72 10.52
C PHE A 178 -15.43 8.48 9.78
N SER A 179 -16.49 8.60 8.97
CA SER A 179 -17.10 7.48 8.24
C SER A 179 -16.13 6.85 7.25
N VAL A 180 -15.38 7.64 6.44
CA VAL A 180 -14.40 7.08 5.51
C VAL A 180 -13.24 6.40 6.25
N ILE A 181 -12.79 6.95 7.38
CA ILE A 181 -11.75 6.34 8.22
C ILE A 181 -12.25 5.03 8.82
N LEU A 182 -13.44 5.01 9.39
CA LEU A 182 -14.05 3.82 10.01
C LEU A 182 -14.17 2.67 9.01
N VAL A 183 -14.68 2.94 7.81
CA VAL A 183 -14.81 1.91 6.77
C VAL A 183 -13.45 1.39 6.32
N ASN A 184 -12.45 2.28 6.21
CA ASN A 184 -11.08 1.87 5.86
C ASN A 184 -10.43 1.01 6.97
N ILE A 185 -10.70 1.32 8.25
CA ILE A 185 -10.24 0.51 9.38
C ILE A 185 -10.88 -0.87 9.33
N TRP A 186 -12.20 -0.93 9.19
CA TRP A 186 -12.96 -2.19 9.11
C TRP A 186 -12.47 -3.07 7.95
N TYR A 187 -12.26 -2.47 6.78
CA TYR A 187 -11.77 -3.18 5.59
C TYR A 187 -10.34 -3.69 5.77
N GLY A 188 -9.44 -2.89 6.34
CA GLY A 188 -8.02 -3.20 6.39
C GLY A 188 -7.53 -3.92 7.65
N MET A 189 -8.32 -3.94 8.73
CA MET A 189 -7.94 -4.57 10.01
C MET A 189 -7.60 -6.07 9.86
N PRO A 190 -8.31 -6.88 9.06
CA PRO A 190 -7.99 -8.29 8.92
C PRO A 190 -6.58 -8.58 8.38
N PHE A 191 -6.05 -7.71 7.53
CA PHE A 191 -4.67 -7.81 7.05
C PHE A 191 -3.66 -7.69 8.22
N PHE A 192 -3.85 -6.70 9.09
CA PHE A 192 -3.03 -6.55 10.30
C PHE A 192 -3.16 -7.76 11.24
N MET A 193 -4.38 -8.25 11.44
CA MET A 193 -4.63 -9.44 12.27
C MET A 193 -3.83 -10.65 11.77
N ILE A 194 -3.81 -10.92 10.46
CA ILE A 194 -3.06 -12.06 9.92
C ILE A 194 -1.55 -11.87 10.09
N MET A 195 -1.03 -10.69 9.73
CA MET A 195 0.39 -10.39 9.83
C MET A 195 0.89 -10.49 11.27
N TYR A 196 0.12 -9.94 12.19
CA TYR A 196 0.46 -9.98 13.62
C TYR A 196 0.28 -11.36 14.24
N LEU A 197 -0.73 -12.12 13.80
CA LEU A 197 -0.88 -13.52 14.25
C LEU A 197 0.30 -14.39 13.79
N ALA A 198 0.81 -14.15 12.57
CA ALA A 198 2.01 -14.84 12.10
C ALA A 198 3.25 -14.44 12.92
N ALA A 199 3.38 -13.15 13.25
CA ALA A 199 4.45 -12.63 14.07
C ALA A 199 4.40 -13.19 15.51
N LEU A 200 3.22 -13.21 16.13
CA LEU A 200 3.03 -13.80 17.47
C LEU A 200 3.48 -15.27 17.53
N LYS A 201 3.18 -16.04 16.46
CA LYS A 201 3.60 -17.45 16.39
C LYS A 201 5.10 -17.66 16.17
N SER A 202 5.83 -16.63 15.78
CA SER A 202 7.30 -16.69 15.62
C SER A 202 8.06 -16.34 16.89
N VAL A 203 7.40 -15.83 17.92
CA VAL A 203 8.03 -15.56 19.22
C VAL A 203 8.22 -16.88 19.96
N PRO A 204 9.43 -17.23 20.41
CA PRO A 204 9.68 -18.46 21.15
C PRO A 204 8.95 -18.48 22.51
N ASP A 205 8.22 -19.57 22.78
CA ASP A 205 7.45 -19.73 24.02
C ASP A 205 8.34 -19.67 25.26
N GLN A 206 9.61 -20.10 25.17
CA GLN A 206 10.61 -20.06 26.24
C GLN A 206 10.82 -18.66 26.83
N LEU A 207 10.65 -17.60 26.02
CA LEU A 207 10.75 -16.21 26.52
C LEU A 207 9.58 -15.87 27.45
N TYR A 208 8.40 -16.38 27.17
CA TYR A 208 7.23 -16.17 28.01
C TYR A 208 7.30 -17.01 29.29
N GLU A 209 7.79 -18.25 29.20
CA GLU A 209 8.01 -19.14 30.35
C GLU A 209 9.06 -18.55 31.32
N ALA A 210 10.19 -18.05 30.79
CA ALA A 210 11.21 -17.37 31.61
C ALA A 210 10.64 -16.13 32.31
N ALA A 211 9.88 -15.31 31.59
CA ALA A 211 9.25 -14.12 32.15
C ALA A 211 8.20 -14.45 33.23
N GLU A 212 7.53 -15.62 33.13
CA GLU A 212 6.60 -16.09 34.17
C GLU A 212 7.34 -16.48 35.45
N ILE A 213 8.48 -17.12 35.32
CA ILE A 213 9.35 -17.46 36.47
C ILE A 213 9.85 -16.18 37.17
N ASP A 214 10.16 -15.14 36.37
CA ASP A 214 10.57 -13.82 36.86
C ASP A 214 9.39 -12.99 37.43
N GLY A 215 8.16 -13.51 37.41
CA GLY A 215 6.96 -12.83 37.93
C GLY A 215 6.42 -11.72 37.05
N ALA A 216 6.75 -11.68 35.75
CA ALA A 216 6.27 -10.68 34.82
C ALA A 216 4.75 -10.83 34.57
N ASN A 217 4.01 -9.72 34.72
CA ASN A 217 2.60 -9.66 34.41
C ASN A 217 2.35 -9.60 32.89
N TRP A 218 1.08 -9.74 32.48
CA TRP A 218 0.66 -9.76 31.07
C TRP A 218 1.10 -8.48 30.30
N TRP A 219 0.98 -7.29 30.88
CA TRP A 219 1.43 -6.03 30.26
C TRP A 219 2.94 -5.99 30.05
N GLN A 220 3.71 -6.47 31.03
CA GLN A 220 5.18 -6.55 30.92
C GLN A 220 5.60 -7.48 29.79
N LYS A 221 4.94 -8.65 29.64
CA LYS A 221 5.21 -9.56 28.52
C LYS A 221 4.91 -8.91 27.17
N ILE A 222 3.81 -8.16 27.04
CA ILE A 222 3.51 -7.43 25.80
C ILE A 222 4.58 -6.40 25.48
N TRP A 223 4.95 -5.53 26.44
CA TRP A 223 5.85 -4.42 26.17
C TRP A 223 7.32 -4.83 26.04
N TYR A 224 7.78 -5.82 26.82
CA TYR A 224 9.20 -6.20 26.88
C TYR A 224 9.57 -7.41 26.03
N ILE A 225 8.58 -8.24 25.63
CA ILE A 225 8.82 -9.44 24.80
C ILE A 225 8.10 -9.33 23.48
N THR A 226 6.75 -9.25 23.50
CA THR A 226 5.92 -9.38 22.29
C THR A 226 6.19 -8.28 21.29
N LEU A 227 6.02 -7.00 21.68
CA LEU A 227 6.19 -5.86 20.78
C LEU A 227 7.62 -5.72 20.24
N PRO A 228 8.70 -5.87 21.07
CA PRO A 228 10.05 -5.85 20.55
C PRO A 228 10.35 -6.96 19.53
N MET A 229 9.89 -8.18 19.79
CA MET A 229 10.09 -9.32 18.88
C MET A 229 9.31 -9.16 17.56
N MET A 230 8.14 -8.52 17.61
CA MET A 230 7.29 -8.28 16.42
C MET A 230 7.62 -6.99 15.66
N ARG A 231 8.50 -6.14 16.15
CA ARG A 231 8.73 -4.76 15.66
C ARG A 231 8.91 -4.65 14.15
N ASN A 232 9.70 -5.56 13.55
CA ASN A 232 9.98 -5.55 12.12
C ASN A 232 8.72 -5.84 11.30
N ILE A 233 7.91 -6.81 11.74
CA ILE A 233 6.65 -7.16 11.08
C ILE A 233 5.62 -6.03 11.27
N ILE A 234 5.58 -5.41 12.45
CA ILE A 234 4.73 -4.24 12.71
C ILE A 234 5.10 -3.10 11.74
N ALA A 235 6.38 -2.79 11.61
CA ALA A 235 6.86 -1.71 10.74
C ALA A 235 6.58 -1.98 9.26
N ILE A 236 6.85 -3.19 8.76
CA ILE A 236 6.58 -3.59 7.37
C ILE A 236 5.08 -3.57 7.08
N THR A 237 4.26 -4.10 7.99
CA THR A 237 2.80 -4.13 7.85
C THR A 237 2.22 -2.72 7.84
N ALA A 238 2.71 -1.85 8.72
CA ALA A 238 2.30 -0.45 8.77
C ALA A 238 2.70 0.31 7.49
N LEU A 239 3.93 0.11 6.99
CA LEU A 239 4.39 0.72 5.74
C LEU A 239 3.52 0.30 4.55
N PHE A 240 3.31 -1.01 4.39
CA PHE A 240 2.47 -1.52 3.31
C PHE A 240 1.05 -0.95 3.39
N SER A 241 0.45 -0.97 4.58
CA SER A 241 -0.88 -0.40 4.80
C SER A 241 -0.92 1.11 4.55
N LEU A 242 0.13 1.86 4.91
CA LEU A 242 0.22 3.29 4.65
C LEU A 242 0.18 3.56 3.14
N ILE A 243 0.97 2.83 2.35
CA ILE A 243 1.01 2.96 0.89
C ILE A 243 -0.37 2.68 0.29
N VAL A 244 -1.00 1.56 0.66
CA VAL A 244 -2.32 1.17 0.14
C VAL A 244 -3.42 2.14 0.59
N THR A 245 -3.36 2.63 1.82
CA THR A 245 -4.36 3.58 2.35
C THR A 245 -4.22 4.95 1.70
N PHE A 246 -3.00 5.43 1.48
CA PHE A 246 -2.76 6.70 0.81
C PHE A 246 -3.25 6.71 -0.65
N ALA A 247 -3.18 5.56 -1.31
CA ALA A 247 -3.67 5.35 -2.66
C ALA A 247 -5.16 4.96 -2.71
N ASN A 248 -5.87 4.95 -1.56
CA ASN A 248 -7.25 4.51 -1.52
C ASN A 248 -8.16 5.47 -2.29
N PHE A 249 -8.85 4.93 -3.29
CA PHE A 249 -9.79 5.65 -4.12
C PHE A 249 -11.24 5.27 -3.81
N ASP A 250 -11.52 3.95 -3.77
CA ASP A 250 -12.89 3.42 -3.79
C ASP A 250 -13.71 3.86 -2.59
N ILE A 251 -13.18 3.75 -1.38
CA ILE A 251 -13.91 4.06 -0.15
C ILE A 251 -14.33 5.53 -0.13
N VAL A 252 -13.38 6.44 -0.39
CA VAL A 252 -13.68 7.88 -0.37
C VAL A 252 -14.59 8.27 -1.53
N ARG A 253 -14.34 7.71 -2.73
CA ARG A 253 -15.14 8.03 -3.92
C ARG A 253 -16.59 7.58 -3.80
N ILE A 254 -16.83 6.41 -3.23
CA ILE A 254 -18.18 5.84 -3.13
C ILE A 254 -18.96 6.45 -1.96
N LEU A 255 -18.32 6.61 -0.78
CA LEU A 255 -19.02 7.12 0.40
C LEU A 255 -19.36 8.61 0.31
N THR A 256 -18.41 9.43 -0.14
CA THR A 256 -18.50 10.89 -0.02
C THR A 256 -18.24 11.63 -1.32
N ALA A 257 -17.65 10.96 -2.32
CA ALA A 257 -17.12 11.60 -3.53
C ALA A 257 -16.20 12.79 -3.28
N GLY A 258 -15.57 12.85 -2.09
CA GLY A 258 -14.74 13.97 -1.62
C GLY A 258 -15.47 15.02 -0.80
N GLY A 259 -16.81 14.95 -0.72
CA GLY A 259 -17.65 15.92 0.02
C GLY A 259 -17.74 15.65 1.52
N PRO A 260 -18.46 16.51 2.26
CA PRO A 260 -18.98 17.79 1.80
C PRO A 260 -17.87 18.82 1.60
N VAL A 261 -18.04 19.71 0.63
CA VAL A 261 -17.15 20.88 0.34
C VAL A 261 -15.65 20.47 0.32
N ASP A 262 -15.29 19.45 -0.44
CA ASP A 262 -13.92 18.89 -0.62
C ASP A 262 -13.26 18.38 0.68
N GLN A 263 -13.99 18.29 1.79
CA GLN A 263 -13.45 17.98 3.12
C GLN A 263 -13.01 16.52 3.33
N THR A 264 -13.33 15.63 2.39
CA THR A 264 -12.88 14.22 2.45
C THR A 264 -12.06 13.81 1.25
N HIS A 265 -11.75 14.73 0.32
CA HIS A 265 -10.83 14.41 -0.76
C HIS A 265 -9.46 13.99 -0.23
N VAL A 266 -8.99 12.86 -0.76
CA VAL A 266 -7.59 12.43 -0.68
C VAL A 266 -6.95 12.61 -2.05
N PHE A 267 -5.62 12.50 -2.14
CA PHE A 267 -4.91 12.72 -3.42
C PHE A 267 -5.52 11.92 -4.58
N ALA A 268 -5.82 10.64 -4.39
CA ALA A 268 -6.37 9.79 -5.44
C ALA A 268 -7.73 10.28 -5.96
N THR A 269 -8.64 10.66 -5.07
CA THR A 269 -9.98 11.14 -5.45
C THR A 269 -9.95 12.55 -6.01
N TRP A 270 -9.04 13.39 -5.53
CA TRP A 270 -8.90 14.75 -6.05
C TRP A 270 -8.20 14.79 -7.41
N ALA A 271 -7.19 13.95 -7.63
CA ALA A 271 -6.58 13.74 -8.94
C ALA A 271 -7.62 13.30 -9.98
N PHE A 272 -8.47 12.36 -9.61
CA PHE A 272 -9.59 11.93 -10.45
C PHE A 272 -10.61 13.06 -10.71
N HIS A 273 -10.95 13.81 -9.66
CA HIS A 273 -11.89 14.92 -9.78
C HIS A 273 -11.38 15.99 -10.74
N LEU A 274 -10.12 16.41 -10.63
CA LEU A 274 -9.55 17.40 -11.56
C LEU A 274 -9.29 16.82 -12.95
N GLY A 275 -8.70 15.62 -13.02
CA GLY A 275 -8.25 15.04 -14.27
C GLY A 275 -9.40 14.50 -15.12
N ILE A 276 -10.29 13.74 -14.54
CA ILE A 276 -11.37 13.04 -15.27
C ILE A 276 -12.66 13.85 -15.25
N VAL A 277 -13.15 14.22 -14.07
CA VAL A 277 -14.43 14.96 -13.96
C VAL A 277 -14.27 16.39 -14.48
N GLY A 278 -13.17 17.07 -14.14
CA GLY A 278 -12.85 18.43 -14.58
C GLY A 278 -12.25 18.51 -15.99
N GLY A 279 -11.90 17.37 -16.59
CA GLY A 279 -11.32 17.30 -17.94
C GLY A 279 -9.93 17.96 -18.05
N ASP A 280 -9.16 18.01 -16.93
CA ASP A 280 -7.81 18.57 -16.90
C ASP A 280 -6.82 17.47 -16.49
N LEU A 281 -6.55 16.55 -17.42
CA LEU A 281 -5.64 15.40 -17.18
C LEU A 281 -4.25 15.83 -16.72
N PRO A 282 -3.60 16.89 -17.28
CA PRO A 282 -2.33 17.39 -16.81
C PRO A 282 -2.34 17.81 -15.34
N LEU A 283 -3.39 18.49 -14.92
CA LEU A 283 -3.53 18.94 -13.54
C LEU A 283 -3.79 17.75 -12.60
N GLY A 284 -4.65 16.80 -12.99
CA GLY A 284 -4.88 15.56 -12.26
C GLY A 284 -3.62 14.70 -12.10
N ALA A 285 -2.81 14.58 -13.18
CA ALA A 285 -1.52 13.91 -13.13
C ALA A 285 -0.55 14.61 -12.16
N SER A 286 -0.53 15.94 -12.16
CA SER A 286 0.30 16.73 -11.22
C SER A 286 -0.06 16.43 -9.77
N VAL A 287 -1.35 16.32 -9.44
CA VAL A 287 -1.82 15.95 -8.09
C VAL A 287 -1.35 14.54 -7.71
N SER A 288 -1.50 13.57 -8.62
CA SER A 288 -1.09 12.19 -8.36
C SER A 288 0.41 12.06 -8.07
N LEU A 289 1.24 12.87 -8.73
CA LEU A 289 2.69 12.85 -8.53
C LEU A 289 3.14 13.31 -7.15
N PHE A 290 2.34 14.11 -6.41
CA PHE A 290 2.67 14.46 -5.03
C PHE A 290 2.63 13.28 -4.06
N MET A 291 1.90 12.21 -4.38
CA MET A 291 1.89 11.01 -3.56
C MET A 291 3.26 10.33 -3.53
N VAL A 292 3.99 10.35 -4.66
CA VAL A 292 5.25 9.62 -4.82
C VAL A 292 6.32 10.06 -3.82
N PRO A 293 6.68 11.35 -3.68
CA PRO A 293 7.70 11.77 -2.72
C PRO A 293 7.26 11.53 -1.27
N ILE A 294 5.99 11.71 -0.93
CA ILE A 294 5.48 11.48 0.43
C ILE A 294 5.65 10.00 0.81
N LEU A 295 5.22 9.10 -0.06
CA LEU A 295 5.33 7.65 0.17
C LEU A 295 6.78 7.17 0.12
N ALA A 296 7.61 7.72 -0.77
CA ALA A 296 9.04 7.40 -0.84
C ALA A 296 9.77 7.81 0.45
N ILE A 297 9.49 9.00 0.98
CA ILE A 297 10.06 9.45 2.26
C ILE A 297 9.65 8.50 3.39
N ALA A 298 8.36 8.19 3.51
CA ALA A 298 7.86 7.26 4.52
C ALA A 298 8.51 5.87 4.41
N ALA A 299 8.64 5.36 3.17
CA ALA A 299 9.28 4.07 2.92
C ALA A 299 10.76 4.08 3.32
N VAL A 300 11.52 5.11 2.94
CA VAL A 300 12.94 5.24 3.28
C VAL A 300 13.14 5.31 4.80
N PHE A 301 12.31 6.08 5.51
CA PHE A 301 12.41 6.17 6.97
C PHE A 301 12.19 4.83 7.64
N ILE A 302 11.10 4.14 7.31
CA ILE A 302 10.73 2.86 7.93
C ILE A 302 11.75 1.77 7.57
N LEU A 303 12.17 1.68 6.30
CA LEU A 303 13.15 0.68 5.88
C LEU A 303 14.52 0.91 6.51
N ARG A 304 14.97 2.17 6.64
CA ARG A 304 16.21 2.49 7.34
C ARG A 304 16.18 2.11 8.82
N ASP A 305 15.05 2.34 9.51
CA ASP A 305 14.90 1.93 10.91
C ASP A 305 15.00 0.41 11.06
N ILE A 306 14.32 -0.36 10.20
CA ILE A 306 14.39 -1.83 10.18
C ILE A 306 15.83 -2.31 9.93
N THR A 307 16.54 -1.73 8.95
CA THR A 307 17.88 -2.17 8.57
C THR A 307 18.92 -1.86 9.66
N ARG A 308 18.86 -0.67 10.26
CA ARG A 308 19.77 -0.29 11.35
C ARG A 308 19.66 -1.24 12.55
N ARG A 309 18.46 -1.61 12.94
CA ARG A 309 18.21 -2.48 14.09
C ARG A 309 18.41 -3.97 13.79
N GLY A 310 18.34 -4.38 12.51
CA GLY A 310 18.64 -5.75 12.07
C GLY A 310 20.14 -6.07 12.05
N SER A 311 21.01 -5.07 12.07
CA SER A 311 22.46 -5.23 12.16
C SER A 311 22.98 -5.25 13.61
N GLU A 312 22.11 -5.06 14.61
CA GLU A 312 22.46 -5.05 16.04
C GLU A 312 22.12 -6.38 16.74
N VAL A 313 21.59 -7.36 15.98
CA VAL A 313 21.28 -8.73 16.42
C VAL A 313 22.11 -9.72 15.61
#